data_faafab48780ba38b170e58230848efc1
#
_entry.id   faafab48780ba38b170e58230848efc1
#
_cell.length_a   1.000
_cell.length_b   1.000
_cell.length_c   1.000
_cell.angle_alpha   90.00
_cell.angle_beta   90.00
_cell.angle_gamma   90.00
#
_symmetry.space_group_name_H-M   'P 1'
#
loop_
_entity.id
_entity.type
_entity.pdbx_description
1 polymer ?
#
loop_
_entity_poly.entity_id
_entity_poly.type
_entity_poly.pdbx_seq_one_letter_code
_entity_poly.pdbx_strand_id
1 'polypeptide(L)'
;MLDFVFSLFRPPLNWWVAYAAIVGVIFMALQISAAVMVYFERKVSAWMQQRYGPTLVGPSGTLQPIADVVKLIFKEELRPKQADALLFTLAPVISVATCLIAFAPVPFGGPTTFFGWLEEPVALQIADLDVGVLVVFAVASVGVYGIVLAGWASNSKYALLGGLRSSAQMISYELAYGMALATAVLLAGSMSFREIVDAQSGYFAYLVLPSINIPDVIPRWNVFAMFPFGLVAFLLFFTAGVAETNRAPFDFPEAEQELVAGYHTEYSSMRFAMFFMAEYINMVTV
;
A
#
# COMPACT_ATOMS: atom_id res chain seq x y z
N MET A 1 33.84 -29.30 -5.85
CA MET A 1 32.66 -30.18 -5.68
C MET A 1 31.36 -29.37 -5.40
N LEU A 2 31.37 -28.41 -4.52
CA LEU A 2 30.22 -27.51 -4.32
C LEU A 2 29.90 -26.66 -5.54
N ASP A 3 30.90 -26.13 -6.25
CA ASP A 3 30.72 -25.35 -7.49
C ASP A 3 30.10 -26.17 -8.62
N PHE A 4 30.40 -27.48 -8.70
CA PHE A 4 29.78 -28.39 -9.65
C PHE A 4 28.30 -28.63 -9.35
N VAL A 5 27.95 -28.79 -8.08
CA VAL A 5 26.56 -28.93 -7.65
C VAL A 5 25.79 -27.62 -7.92
N PHE A 6 26.39 -26.46 -7.63
CA PHE A 6 25.79 -25.16 -7.95
C PHE A 6 25.68 -24.89 -9.45
N SER A 7 26.59 -25.41 -10.29
CA SER A 7 26.52 -25.28 -11.76
C SER A 7 25.39 -26.12 -12.37
N LEU A 8 25.01 -27.23 -11.73
CA LEU A 8 23.88 -28.08 -12.15
C LEU A 8 22.53 -27.42 -11.89
N PHE A 9 22.46 -26.49 -10.89
CA PHE A 9 21.30 -25.72 -10.56
C PHE A 9 21.34 -24.28 -11.13
N ARG A 10 22.26 -23.97 -12.02
CA ARG A 10 22.31 -22.75 -12.83
C ARG A 10 21.82 -23.03 -14.27
N PRO A 11 20.48 -23.14 -14.48
CA PRO A 11 20.00 -22.75 -15.79
C PRO A 11 20.26 -21.24 -15.91
N PRO A 12 20.61 -20.70 -17.08
CA PRO A 12 20.53 -19.27 -17.31
C PRO A 12 19.09 -18.89 -17.02
N LEU A 13 18.88 -18.26 -15.87
CA LEU A 13 17.54 -17.84 -15.48
C LEU A 13 17.15 -16.79 -16.51
N ASN A 14 16.28 -17.14 -17.45
CA ASN A 14 15.78 -16.22 -18.43
C ASN A 14 15.27 -14.99 -17.67
N TRP A 15 15.64 -13.80 -18.07
CA TRP A 15 15.23 -12.54 -17.45
C TRP A 15 13.73 -12.48 -17.12
N TRP A 16 12.86 -13.11 -17.93
CA TRP A 16 11.44 -13.27 -17.66
C TRP A 16 11.13 -14.02 -16.34
N VAL A 17 11.91 -15.07 -16.05
CA VAL A 17 11.74 -15.85 -14.81
C VAL A 17 12.18 -15.01 -13.61
N ALA A 18 13.24 -14.22 -13.76
CA ALA A 18 13.70 -13.29 -12.73
C ALA A 18 12.65 -12.22 -12.45
N TYR A 19 12.07 -11.61 -13.49
CA TYR A 19 10.99 -10.64 -13.31
C TYR A 19 9.74 -11.27 -12.68
N ALA A 20 9.32 -12.45 -13.13
CA ALA A 20 8.19 -13.17 -12.53
C ALA A 20 8.46 -13.49 -11.05
N ALA A 21 9.69 -13.83 -10.68
CA ALA A 21 10.07 -14.05 -9.29
C ALA A 21 10.01 -12.75 -8.49
N ILE A 22 10.50 -11.62 -9.00
CA ILE A 22 10.41 -10.31 -8.34
C ILE A 22 8.96 -9.93 -8.11
N VAL A 23 8.10 -10.02 -9.13
CA VAL A 23 6.66 -9.74 -9.02
C VAL A 23 6.03 -10.64 -7.96
N GLY A 24 6.34 -11.94 -7.98
CA GLY A 24 5.85 -12.90 -7.00
C GLY A 24 6.29 -12.58 -5.56
N VAL A 25 7.56 -12.22 -5.37
CA VAL A 25 8.09 -11.85 -4.04
C VAL A 25 7.44 -10.56 -3.54
N ILE A 26 7.33 -9.53 -4.38
CA ILE A 26 6.67 -8.27 -4.01
C ILE A 26 5.19 -8.52 -3.66
N PHE A 27 4.48 -9.27 -4.51
CA PHE A 27 3.09 -9.63 -4.25
C PHE A 27 2.93 -10.35 -2.89
N MET A 28 3.76 -11.36 -2.62
CA MET A 28 3.74 -12.08 -1.34
C MET A 28 4.08 -11.17 -0.16
N ALA A 29 5.07 -10.28 -0.31
CA ALA A 29 5.44 -9.32 0.71
C ALA A 29 4.27 -8.38 1.06
N LEU A 30 3.54 -7.89 0.06
CA LEU A 30 2.36 -7.05 0.26
C LEU A 30 1.23 -7.79 1.00
N GLN A 31 0.96 -9.05 0.64
CA GLN A 31 -0.03 -9.88 1.34
C GLN A 31 0.36 -10.12 2.80
N ILE A 32 1.63 -10.42 3.05
CA ILE A 32 2.15 -10.61 4.41
C ILE A 32 2.08 -9.30 5.19
N SER A 33 2.44 -8.16 4.59
CA SER A 33 2.37 -6.85 5.23
C SER A 33 0.93 -6.48 5.61
N ALA A 34 -0.04 -6.72 4.72
CA ALA A 34 -1.45 -6.52 5.01
C ALA A 34 -1.91 -7.40 6.19
N ALA A 35 -1.54 -8.69 6.21
CA ALA A 35 -1.87 -9.60 7.30
C ALA A 35 -1.24 -9.16 8.64
N VAL A 36 0.00 -8.67 8.61
CA VAL A 36 0.71 -8.12 9.78
C VAL A 36 0.02 -6.86 10.29
N MET A 37 -0.41 -5.96 9.40
CA MET A 37 -1.17 -4.75 9.78
C MET A 37 -2.47 -5.10 10.48
N VAL A 38 -3.27 -6.05 9.95
CA VAL A 38 -4.49 -6.54 10.60
C VAL A 38 -4.21 -7.08 12.01
N TYR A 39 -3.13 -7.84 12.17
CA TYR A 39 -2.73 -8.37 13.46
C TYR A 39 -2.39 -7.25 14.46
N PHE A 40 -1.56 -6.28 14.03
CA PHE A 40 -1.16 -5.15 14.88
C PHE A 40 -2.34 -4.28 15.26
N GLU A 41 -3.23 -3.95 14.33
CA GLU A 41 -4.43 -3.17 14.60
C GLU A 41 -5.25 -3.79 15.73
N ARG A 42 -5.51 -5.10 15.66
CA ARG A 42 -6.26 -5.82 16.70
C ARG A 42 -5.53 -5.90 18.04
N LYS A 43 -4.19 -6.04 18.01
CA LYS A 43 -3.38 -6.08 19.24
C LYS A 43 -3.31 -4.70 19.91
N VAL A 44 -3.00 -3.67 19.14
CA VAL A 44 -2.87 -2.31 19.67
C VAL A 44 -4.22 -1.83 20.21
N SER A 45 -5.32 -2.02 19.47
CA SER A 45 -6.66 -1.68 19.93
C SER A 45 -7.04 -2.41 21.22
N ALA A 46 -6.66 -3.69 21.34
CA ALA A 46 -6.90 -4.47 22.55
C ALA A 46 -6.09 -3.93 23.75
N TRP A 47 -4.83 -3.58 23.57
CA TRP A 47 -4.00 -2.99 24.63
C TRP A 47 -4.53 -1.64 25.09
N MET A 48 -4.98 -0.79 24.18
CA MET A 48 -5.63 0.48 24.52
C MET A 48 -6.90 0.28 25.34
N GLN A 49 -7.63 -0.82 25.11
CA GLN A 49 -8.83 -1.21 25.84
C GLN A 49 -8.54 -2.08 27.07
N GLN A 50 -7.28 -2.23 27.49
CA GLN A 50 -6.85 -3.04 28.64
C GLN A 50 -7.30 -4.50 28.56
N ARG A 51 -7.35 -5.09 27.36
CA ARG A 51 -7.70 -6.49 27.11
C ARG A 51 -6.63 -7.20 26.26
N TYR A 52 -6.63 -8.54 26.35
CA TYR A 52 -5.80 -9.35 25.48
C TYR A 52 -6.46 -9.44 24.09
N GLY A 53 -5.71 -9.09 23.05
CA GLY A 53 -6.16 -9.28 21.66
C GLY A 53 -6.21 -10.78 21.29
N PRO A 54 -6.24 -11.12 19.99
CA PRO A 54 -6.25 -12.52 19.55
C PRO A 54 -5.06 -13.29 20.14
N THR A 55 -5.34 -14.46 20.77
CA THR A 55 -4.33 -15.28 21.45
C THR A 55 -4.40 -16.76 21.09
N LEU A 56 -5.54 -17.25 20.56
CA LEU A 56 -5.82 -18.66 20.42
C LEU A 56 -5.22 -19.32 19.17
N VAL A 57 -5.09 -18.55 18.06
CA VAL A 57 -4.64 -19.11 16.78
C VAL A 57 -3.16 -18.79 16.58
N GLY A 58 -2.32 -19.81 16.72
CA GLY A 58 -0.87 -19.68 16.67
C GLY A 58 -0.26 -19.02 17.92
N PRO A 59 1.07 -18.87 17.97
CA PRO A 59 1.74 -18.23 19.10
C PRO A 59 1.24 -16.78 19.25
N SER A 60 0.63 -16.47 20.39
CA SER A 60 0.09 -15.13 20.69
C SER A 60 -0.93 -14.59 19.67
N GLY A 61 -1.58 -15.47 18.89
CA GLY A 61 -2.58 -15.08 17.90
C GLY A 61 -2.02 -14.60 16.55
N THR A 62 -0.76 -14.87 16.26
CA THR A 62 -0.11 -14.42 15.00
C THR A 62 -0.73 -15.00 13.73
N LEU A 63 -1.33 -16.20 13.83
CA LEU A 63 -1.98 -16.85 12.68
C LEU A 63 -3.47 -16.45 12.53
N GLN A 64 -3.96 -15.53 13.33
CA GLN A 64 -5.35 -15.08 13.27
C GLN A 64 -5.74 -14.52 11.89
N PRO A 65 -4.92 -13.71 11.19
CA PRO A 65 -5.27 -13.23 9.86
C PRO A 65 -5.48 -14.36 8.84
N ILE A 66 -4.69 -15.44 8.95
CA ILE A 66 -4.85 -16.63 8.08
C ILE A 66 -6.18 -17.32 8.37
N ALA A 67 -6.53 -17.50 9.65
CA ALA A 67 -7.82 -18.08 10.03
C ALA A 67 -9.01 -17.24 9.52
N ASP A 68 -8.88 -15.91 9.52
CA ASP A 68 -9.89 -15.01 8.99
C ASP A 68 -10.05 -15.14 7.47
N VAL A 69 -8.95 -15.27 6.72
CA VAL A 69 -8.99 -15.55 5.27
C VAL A 69 -9.68 -16.88 5.00
N VAL A 70 -9.30 -17.95 5.71
CA VAL A 70 -9.94 -19.27 5.57
C VAL A 70 -11.43 -19.18 5.85
N LYS A 71 -11.83 -18.50 6.93
CA LYS A 71 -13.25 -18.26 7.24
C LYS A 71 -13.99 -17.56 6.09
N LEU A 72 -13.37 -16.53 5.48
CA LEU A 72 -14.00 -15.79 4.39
C LEU A 72 -14.11 -16.61 3.10
N ILE A 73 -13.17 -17.53 2.83
CA ILE A 73 -13.24 -18.45 1.69
C ILE A 73 -14.44 -19.39 1.80
N PHE A 74 -14.70 -19.93 3.00
CA PHE A 74 -15.81 -20.86 3.23
C PHE A 74 -17.14 -20.18 3.56
N LYS A 75 -17.16 -18.86 3.73
CA LYS A 75 -18.38 -18.11 3.99
C LYS A 75 -19.24 -18.02 2.72
N GLU A 76 -20.55 -18.17 2.88
CA GLU A 76 -21.51 -18.03 1.79
C GLU A 76 -21.41 -16.63 1.16
N GLU A 77 -21.38 -16.60 -0.16
CA GLU A 77 -21.37 -15.37 -0.93
C GLU A 77 -22.79 -14.90 -1.22
N LEU A 78 -23.18 -13.81 -0.59
CA LEU A 78 -24.50 -13.20 -0.76
C LEU A 78 -24.41 -12.03 -1.73
N ARG A 79 -25.39 -11.97 -2.64
CA ARG A 79 -25.57 -10.82 -3.52
C ARG A 79 -27.05 -10.42 -3.47
N PRO A 80 -27.34 -9.14 -3.27
CA PRO A 80 -28.73 -8.64 -3.35
C PRO A 80 -29.33 -8.93 -4.71
N LYS A 81 -30.59 -9.35 -4.75
CA LYS A 81 -31.27 -9.73 -6.01
C LYS A 81 -31.33 -8.58 -7.03
N GLN A 82 -31.37 -7.34 -6.55
CA GLN A 82 -31.48 -6.14 -7.38
C GLN A 82 -30.12 -5.50 -7.69
N ALA A 83 -29.01 -6.09 -7.21
CA ALA A 83 -27.66 -5.60 -7.49
C ALA A 83 -27.24 -5.96 -8.93
N ASP A 84 -26.57 -5.04 -9.61
CA ASP A 84 -25.94 -5.30 -10.90
C ASP A 84 -24.79 -6.30 -10.74
N ALA A 85 -24.91 -7.47 -11.34
CA ALA A 85 -23.99 -8.58 -11.15
C ALA A 85 -22.56 -8.27 -11.62
N LEU A 86 -22.43 -7.59 -12.74
CA LEU A 86 -21.16 -7.30 -13.36
C LEU A 86 -20.42 -6.23 -12.56
N LEU A 87 -21.07 -5.11 -12.29
CA LEU A 87 -20.48 -3.99 -11.54
C LEU A 87 -20.18 -4.40 -10.10
N PHE A 88 -21.05 -5.19 -9.47
CA PHE A 88 -20.85 -5.70 -8.10
C PHE A 88 -19.62 -6.61 -7.98
N THR A 89 -19.26 -7.32 -9.05
CA THR A 89 -18.05 -8.16 -9.07
C THR A 89 -16.82 -7.37 -9.51
N LEU A 90 -16.98 -6.41 -10.42
CA LEU A 90 -15.88 -5.64 -10.96
C LEU A 90 -15.32 -4.63 -9.93
N ALA A 91 -16.17 -4.06 -9.08
CA ALA A 91 -15.78 -3.05 -8.09
C ALA A 91 -14.63 -3.50 -7.17
N PRO A 92 -14.69 -4.63 -6.45
CA PRO A 92 -13.59 -5.10 -5.63
C PRO A 92 -12.34 -5.47 -6.45
N VAL A 93 -12.51 -5.96 -7.69
CA VAL A 93 -11.39 -6.26 -8.59
C VAL A 93 -10.64 -4.99 -8.96
N ILE A 94 -11.34 -3.91 -9.29
CA ILE A 94 -10.73 -2.61 -9.58
C ILE A 94 -9.93 -2.13 -8.35
N SER A 95 -10.52 -2.16 -7.16
CA SER A 95 -9.85 -1.69 -5.94
C SER A 95 -8.56 -2.48 -5.66
N VAL A 96 -8.57 -3.81 -5.80
CA VAL A 96 -7.36 -4.62 -5.60
C VAL A 96 -6.34 -4.40 -6.72
N ALA A 97 -6.79 -4.33 -7.97
CA ALA A 97 -5.87 -4.15 -9.10
C ALA A 97 -5.11 -2.83 -9.00
N THR A 98 -5.80 -1.74 -8.66
CA THR A 98 -5.17 -0.42 -8.53
C THR A 98 -4.16 -0.36 -7.41
N CYS A 99 -4.48 -0.89 -6.23
CA CYS A 99 -3.52 -0.88 -5.12
C CYS A 99 -2.28 -1.75 -5.41
N LEU A 100 -2.40 -2.85 -6.14
CA LEU A 100 -1.25 -3.67 -6.53
C LEU A 100 -0.40 -3.01 -7.62
N ILE A 101 -1.04 -2.39 -8.63
CA ILE A 101 -0.34 -1.70 -9.72
C ILE A 101 0.43 -0.48 -9.21
N ALA A 102 -0.06 0.21 -8.18
CA ALA A 102 0.62 1.34 -7.57
C ALA A 102 2.03 1.00 -7.04
N PHE A 103 2.28 -0.26 -6.70
CA PHE A 103 3.61 -0.73 -6.28
C PHE A 103 4.60 -0.99 -7.42
N ALA A 104 4.15 -1.01 -8.67
CA ALA A 104 5.04 -1.32 -9.79
C ALA A 104 6.24 -0.36 -9.91
N PRO A 105 6.09 0.96 -9.76
CA PRO A 105 7.21 1.90 -9.87
C PRO A 105 7.99 2.09 -8.55
N VAL A 106 7.62 1.43 -7.45
CA VAL A 106 8.29 1.60 -6.15
C VAL A 106 9.61 0.80 -6.14
N PRO A 107 10.76 1.43 -5.88
CA PRO A 107 12.04 0.74 -5.75
C PRO A 107 12.17 0.13 -4.34
N PHE A 108 12.32 -1.19 -4.27
CA PHE A 108 12.55 -1.91 -3.00
C PHE A 108 14.03 -2.09 -2.65
N GLY A 109 14.92 -1.80 -3.57
CA GLY A 109 16.36 -1.90 -3.34
C GLY A 109 17.18 -1.63 -4.60
N GLY A 110 18.49 -1.59 -4.42
CA GLY A 110 19.44 -1.43 -5.52
C GLY A 110 19.51 -2.66 -6.43
N PRO A 111 20.25 -2.57 -7.55
CA PRO A 111 20.46 -3.68 -8.45
C PRO A 111 21.08 -4.88 -7.72
N THR A 112 20.52 -6.07 -7.91
CA THR A 112 21.00 -7.30 -7.28
C THR A 112 21.18 -8.41 -8.31
N THR A 113 22.16 -9.27 -8.09
CA THR A 113 22.42 -10.47 -8.91
C THR A 113 21.77 -11.71 -8.32
N PHE A 114 20.92 -11.57 -7.28
CA PHE A 114 20.29 -12.70 -6.56
C PHE A 114 21.33 -13.80 -6.21
N PHE A 115 22.33 -13.45 -5.41
CA PHE A 115 23.40 -14.36 -5.00
C PHE A 115 24.25 -14.90 -6.16
N GLY A 116 24.35 -14.17 -7.29
CA GLY A 116 25.11 -14.57 -8.45
C GLY A 116 24.39 -15.56 -9.38
N TRP A 117 23.08 -15.71 -9.23
CA TRP A 117 22.27 -16.54 -10.14
C TRP A 117 21.96 -15.84 -11.46
N LEU A 118 22.01 -14.51 -11.48
CA LEU A 118 21.86 -13.70 -12.68
C LEU A 118 23.23 -13.21 -13.15
N GLU A 119 23.46 -13.25 -14.46
CA GLU A 119 24.67 -12.70 -15.07
C GLU A 119 24.68 -11.17 -15.03
N GLU A 120 23.50 -10.56 -15.20
CA GLU A 120 23.31 -9.11 -15.10
C GLU A 120 22.52 -8.72 -13.84
N PRO A 121 22.89 -7.62 -13.17
CA PRO A 121 22.16 -7.14 -12.02
C PRO A 121 20.78 -6.62 -12.43
N VAL A 122 19.74 -7.10 -11.76
CA VAL A 122 18.35 -6.66 -11.98
C VAL A 122 17.92 -5.77 -10.82
N ALA A 123 17.29 -4.64 -11.13
CA ALA A 123 16.73 -3.75 -10.13
C ALA A 123 15.57 -4.44 -9.38
N LEU A 124 15.51 -4.25 -8.06
CA LEU A 124 14.38 -4.69 -7.24
C LEU A 124 13.20 -3.71 -7.39
N GLN A 125 12.68 -3.62 -8.59
CA GLN A 125 11.60 -2.75 -9.00
C GLN A 125 10.86 -3.42 -10.15
N ILE A 126 9.52 -3.39 -10.16
CA ILE A 126 8.73 -4.05 -11.21
C ILE A 126 8.83 -3.25 -12.51
N ALA A 127 8.70 -1.92 -12.43
CA ALA A 127 8.80 -1.05 -13.59
C ALA A 127 9.52 0.26 -13.22
N ASP A 128 10.61 0.55 -13.90
CA ASP A 128 11.30 1.85 -13.79
C ASP A 128 10.68 2.81 -14.80
N LEU A 129 9.96 3.80 -14.29
CA LEU A 129 9.19 4.76 -15.10
C LEU A 129 9.67 6.18 -14.81
N ASP A 130 10.04 6.92 -15.86
CA ASP A 130 10.45 8.33 -15.75
C ASP A 130 9.37 9.22 -15.11
N VAL A 131 8.10 8.84 -15.29
CA VAL A 131 6.92 9.52 -14.73
C VAL A 131 6.23 8.67 -13.64
N GLY A 132 6.99 7.91 -12.87
CA GLY A 132 6.49 6.95 -11.89
C GLY A 132 5.50 7.56 -10.90
N VAL A 133 5.79 8.74 -10.37
CA VAL A 133 4.91 9.48 -9.46
C VAL A 133 3.54 9.73 -10.10
N LEU A 134 3.52 10.23 -11.34
CA LEU A 134 2.26 10.51 -12.05
C LEU A 134 1.44 9.23 -12.31
N VAL A 135 2.13 8.12 -12.62
CA VAL A 135 1.46 6.82 -12.83
C VAL A 135 0.80 6.33 -11.55
N VAL A 136 1.46 6.45 -10.39
CA VAL A 136 0.85 6.08 -9.10
C VAL A 136 -0.41 6.88 -8.83
N PHE A 137 -0.39 8.20 -9.01
CA PHE A 137 -1.58 9.03 -8.83
C PHE A 137 -2.69 8.68 -9.82
N ALA A 138 -2.37 8.48 -11.10
CA ALA A 138 -3.36 8.08 -12.09
C ALA A 138 -4.03 6.74 -11.75
N VAL A 139 -3.26 5.78 -11.23
CA VAL A 139 -3.78 4.47 -10.80
C VAL A 139 -4.60 4.59 -9.53
N ALA A 140 -4.17 5.41 -8.55
CA ALA A 140 -4.91 5.68 -7.32
C ALA A 140 -6.28 6.30 -7.65
N SER A 141 -6.34 7.30 -8.53
CA SER A 141 -7.59 7.91 -8.99
C SER A 141 -8.56 6.90 -9.63
N VAL A 142 -8.04 5.89 -10.35
CA VAL A 142 -8.88 4.79 -10.87
C VAL A 142 -9.43 3.94 -9.72
N GLY A 143 -8.71 3.79 -8.61
CA GLY A 143 -9.17 3.07 -7.42
C GLY A 143 -10.46 3.64 -6.82
N VAL A 144 -10.65 4.96 -6.89
CA VAL A 144 -11.87 5.63 -6.43
C VAL A 144 -13.12 5.11 -7.14
N TYR A 145 -13.01 4.77 -8.44
CA TYR A 145 -14.13 4.18 -9.17
C TYR A 145 -14.55 2.83 -8.61
N GLY A 146 -13.63 2.03 -8.07
CA GLY A 146 -13.95 0.78 -7.40
C GLY A 146 -14.93 0.99 -6.24
N ILE A 147 -14.72 2.02 -5.44
CA ILE A 147 -15.57 2.36 -4.28
C ILE A 147 -16.93 2.92 -4.72
N VAL A 148 -16.93 3.85 -5.69
CA VAL A 148 -18.18 4.42 -6.24
C VAL A 148 -19.05 3.32 -6.85
N LEU A 149 -18.45 2.45 -7.66
CA LEU A 149 -19.15 1.33 -8.29
C LEU A 149 -19.67 0.33 -7.26
N ALA A 150 -18.95 0.09 -6.18
CA ALA A 150 -19.40 -0.77 -5.10
C ALA A 150 -20.70 -0.24 -4.47
N GLY A 151 -20.71 1.04 -4.11
CA GLY A 151 -21.92 1.69 -3.58
C GLY A 151 -23.08 1.69 -4.55
N TRP A 152 -22.81 2.01 -5.81
CA TRP A 152 -23.84 2.06 -6.86
C TRP A 152 -24.43 0.68 -7.17
N ALA A 153 -23.58 -0.33 -7.39
CA ALA A 153 -24.00 -1.67 -7.77
C ALA A 153 -24.78 -2.39 -6.69
N SER A 154 -24.59 -2.01 -5.43
CA SER A 154 -25.29 -2.60 -4.27
C SER A 154 -26.78 -2.34 -4.23
N ASN A 155 -27.27 -1.33 -4.96
CA ASN A 155 -28.68 -0.87 -4.95
C ASN A 155 -29.21 -0.62 -3.52
N SER A 156 -28.37 -0.13 -2.63
CA SER A 156 -28.67 0.23 -1.25
C SER A 156 -28.41 1.71 -1.02
N LYS A 157 -29.31 2.40 -0.32
CA LYS A 157 -29.15 3.84 -0.02
C LYS A 157 -27.90 4.10 0.84
N TYR A 158 -27.66 3.23 1.81
CA TYR A 158 -26.52 3.38 2.72
C TYR A 158 -25.21 3.12 2.01
N ALA A 159 -25.14 2.08 1.18
CA ALA A 159 -23.96 1.78 0.40
C ALA A 159 -23.64 2.90 -0.62
N LEU A 160 -24.65 3.45 -1.28
CA LEU A 160 -24.49 4.58 -2.22
C LEU A 160 -23.97 5.83 -1.51
N LEU A 161 -24.55 6.21 -0.36
CA LEU A 161 -24.09 7.36 0.42
C LEU A 161 -22.69 7.15 0.96
N GLY A 162 -22.35 5.96 1.44
CA GLY A 162 -21.00 5.60 1.86
C GLY A 162 -19.99 5.72 0.72
N GLY A 163 -20.32 5.19 -0.46
CA GLY A 163 -19.46 5.30 -1.64
C GLY A 163 -19.24 6.74 -2.11
N LEU A 164 -20.26 7.59 -2.08
CA LEU A 164 -20.14 9.01 -2.42
C LEU A 164 -19.31 9.78 -1.37
N ARG A 165 -19.49 9.51 -0.09
CA ARG A 165 -18.70 10.14 0.98
C ARG A 165 -17.22 9.73 0.88
N SER A 166 -16.94 8.44 0.66
CA SER A 166 -15.59 7.93 0.51
C SER A 166 -14.89 8.53 -0.71
N SER A 167 -15.56 8.53 -1.86
CA SER A 167 -14.96 9.09 -3.07
C SER A 167 -14.70 10.60 -2.96
N ALA A 168 -15.61 11.36 -2.35
CA ALA A 168 -15.42 12.79 -2.12
C ALA A 168 -14.22 13.05 -1.19
N GLN A 169 -14.06 12.25 -0.14
CA GLN A 169 -12.92 12.31 0.77
C GLN A 169 -11.61 11.99 0.02
N MET A 170 -11.53 10.85 -0.65
CA MET A 170 -10.33 10.43 -1.36
C MET A 170 -9.89 11.47 -2.39
N ILE A 171 -10.78 11.94 -3.26
CA ILE A 171 -10.46 12.96 -4.28
C ILE A 171 -9.95 14.25 -3.62
N SER A 172 -10.54 14.67 -2.49
CA SER A 172 -10.12 15.89 -1.81
C SER A 172 -8.73 15.76 -1.19
N TYR A 173 -8.43 14.63 -0.56
CA TYR A 173 -7.12 14.39 0.07
C TYR A 173 -6.04 14.00 -0.94
N GLU A 174 -6.38 13.40 -2.09
CA GLU A 174 -5.46 13.12 -3.18
C GLU A 174 -4.76 14.40 -3.68
N LEU A 175 -5.48 15.53 -3.75
CA LEU A 175 -4.88 16.82 -4.09
C LEU A 175 -3.84 17.27 -3.08
N ALA A 176 -4.14 17.18 -1.78
CA ALA A 176 -3.20 17.55 -0.71
C ALA A 176 -1.98 16.61 -0.67
N TYR A 177 -2.22 15.32 -0.83
CA TYR A 177 -1.21 14.27 -0.93
C TYR A 177 -0.26 14.51 -2.11
N GLY A 178 -0.80 14.79 -3.30
CA GLY A 178 -0.04 15.10 -4.49
C GLY A 178 0.79 16.39 -4.37
N MET A 179 0.21 17.45 -3.80
CA MET A 179 0.94 18.71 -3.57
C MET A 179 2.10 18.52 -2.57
N ALA A 180 1.91 17.73 -1.53
CA ALA A 180 2.98 17.40 -0.58
C ALA A 180 4.10 16.61 -1.25
N LEU A 181 3.78 15.61 -2.08
CA LEU A 181 4.78 14.82 -2.82
C LEU A 181 5.48 15.65 -3.91
N ALA A 182 4.80 16.65 -4.49
CA ALA A 182 5.40 17.56 -5.48
C ALA A 182 6.64 18.29 -4.92
N THR A 183 6.74 18.49 -3.60
CA THR A 183 7.95 19.07 -3.00
C THR A 183 9.16 18.16 -3.18
N ALA A 184 9.01 16.85 -3.04
CA ALA A 184 10.09 15.88 -3.26
C ALA A 184 10.48 15.82 -4.75
N VAL A 185 9.49 15.85 -5.66
CA VAL A 185 9.69 15.91 -7.11
C VAL A 185 10.48 17.16 -7.51
N LEU A 186 10.10 18.33 -6.97
CA LEU A 186 10.80 19.60 -7.24
C LEU A 186 12.24 19.59 -6.77
N LEU A 187 12.51 18.97 -5.61
CA LEU A 187 13.88 18.89 -5.07
C LEU A 187 14.76 17.91 -5.85
N ALA A 188 14.20 16.78 -6.27
CA ALA A 188 14.92 15.80 -7.07
C ALA A 188 15.06 16.21 -8.55
N GLY A 189 14.16 17.09 -9.04
CA GLY A 189 14.09 17.47 -10.47
C GLY A 189 13.59 16.34 -11.39
N SER A 190 12.99 15.29 -10.81
CA SER A 190 12.53 14.12 -11.53
C SER A 190 11.22 13.58 -10.93
N MET A 191 10.42 12.90 -11.76
CA MET A 191 9.22 12.15 -11.35
C MET A 191 9.49 10.63 -11.20
N SER A 192 10.72 10.17 -11.47
CA SER A 192 11.11 8.78 -11.22
C SER A 192 11.33 8.56 -9.72
N PHE A 193 10.66 7.55 -9.15
CA PHE A 193 10.88 7.18 -7.74
C PHE A 193 12.34 6.81 -7.46
N ARG A 194 13.00 6.15 -8.40
CA ARG A 194 14.39 5.76 -8.27
C ARG A 194 15.31 6.98 -8.15
N GLU A 195 15.15 7.95 -9.05
CA GLU A 195 15.94 9.18 -9.01
C GLU A 195 15.66 10.01 -7.74
N ILE A 196 14.39 10.04 -7.28
CA ILE A 196 14.03 10.70 -6.02
C ILE A 196 14.72 10.02 -4.82
N VAL A 197 14.78 8.68 -4.79
CA VAL A 197 15.46 7.92 -3.74
C VAL A 197 16.97 8.11 -3.81
N ASP A 198 17.55 8.04 -4.99
CA ASP A 198 19.00 8.22 -5.21
C ASP A 198 19.45 9.63 -4.84
N ALA A 199 18.64 10.66 -5.12
CA ALA A 199 18.91 12.05 -4.71
C ALA A 199 18.93 12.24 -3.18
N GLN A 200 18.27 11.36 -2.43
CA GLN A 200 18.23 11.36 -0.96
C GLN A 200 19.22 10.36 -0.35
N SER A 201 20.04 9.71 -1.16
CA SER A 201 21.06 8.78 -0.69
C SER A 201 22.19 9.52 0.05
N GLY A 202 22.79 8.88 1.08
CA GLY A 202 23.90 9.42 1.86
C GLY A 202 23.46 10.13 3.14
N TYR A 203 24.42 10.81 3.74
CA TYR A 203 24.27 11.54 5.01
C TYR A 203 24.67 12.99 4.86
N PHE A 204 24.16 13.85 5.74
CA PHE A 204 24.64 15.22 5.85
C PHE A 204 25.98 15.25 6.58
N ALA A 205 27.06 15.50 5.87
CA ALA A 205 28.37 15.65 6.45
C ALA A 205 28.53 16.94 7.31
N TYR A 206 27.78 18.00 6.97
CA TYR A 206 27.85 19.30 7.65
C TYR A 206 26.54 20.05 7.52
N LEU A 207 25.62 19.90 8.45
CA LEU A 207 24.49 20.81 8.55
C LEU A 207 24.62 21.68 9.80
N VAL A 208 24.72 22.99 9.60
CA VAL A 208 24.38 24.05 10.53
C VAL A 208 25.51 24.63 11.38
N LEU A 209 26.55 23.92 11.82
CA LEU A 209 27.63 24.50 12.59
C LEU A 209 28.97 23.85 12.24
N PRO A 210 29.91 24.58 11.61
CA PRO A 210 31.25 24.04 11.28
C PRO A 210 32.11 23.64 12.48
N SER A 211 31.67 23.97 13.69
CA SER A 211 32.39 23.73 14.94
C SER A 211 31.89 22.53 15.75
N ILE A 212 30.81 21.89 15.35
CA ILE A 212 30.31 20.68 16.02
C ILE A 212 30.44 19.52 15.04
N ASN A 213 31.42 18.65 15.31
CA ASN A 213 31.60 17.38 14.60
C ASN A 213 30.42 16.46 14.93
N ILE A 214 29.26 16.67 14.29
CA ILE A 214 28.15 15.73 14.37
C ILE A 214 28.51 14.58 13.42
N PRO A 215 28.66 13.34 13.93
CA PRO A 215 28.92 12.21 13.05
C PRO A 215 27.81 12.07 11.99
N ASP A 216 28.11 11.44 10.86
CA ASP A 216 27.23 11.17 9.71
C ASP A 216 25.99 10.32 10.11
N VAL A 217 25.18 10.82 11.04
CA VAL A 217 24.01 10.12 11.63
C VAL A 217 22.71 10.59 11.01
N ILE A 218 22.66 11.84 10.49
CA ILE A 218 21.41 12.37 9.94
C ILE A 218 21.35 12.03 8.45
N PRO A 219 20.39 11.18 8.02
CA PRO A 219 20.22 10.83 6.62
C PRO A 219 19.82 12.08 5.81
N ARG A 220 20.27 12.13 4.55
CA ARG A 220 19.98 13.23 3.63
C ARG A 220 18.56 13.19 3.08
N TRP A 221 17.59 12.91 3.93
CA TRP A 221 16.18 12.91 3.53
C TRP A 221 15.64 14.33 3.41
N ASN A 222 14.77 14.55 2.44
CA ASN A 222 14.15 15.84 2.17
C ASN A 222 13.44 16.44 3.39
N VAL A 223 12.95 15.59 4.30
CA VAL A 223 12.35 15.99 5.58
C VAL A 223 13.31 16.84 6.41
N PHE A 224 14.59 16.47 6.42
CA PHE A 224 15.63 17.17 7.20
C PHE A 224 16.37 18.22 6.37
N ALA A 225 16.55 17.96 5.05
CA ALA A 225 17.29 18.83 4.15
C ALA A 225 16.67 20.21 3.98
N MET A 226 15.34 20.28 3.96
CA MET A 226 14.57 21.50 3.74
C MET A 226 13.80 21.94 4.98
N PHE A 227 14.37 21.77 6.16
CA PHE A 227 13.73 22.26 7.39
C PHE A 227 13.48 23.78 7.35
N PRO A 228 12.26 24.27 7.69
CA PRO A 228 11.08 23.53 8.19
C PRO A 228 10.11 23.02 7.09
N PHE A 229 10.29 23.41 5.83
CA PHE A 229 9.36 23.11 4.74
C PHE A 229 9.25 21.61 4.45
N GLY A 230 10.36 20.86 4.47
CA GLY A 230 10.36 19.42 4.28
C GLY A 230 9.58 18.69 5.37
N LEU A 231 9.69 19.13 6.63
CA LEU A 231 8.92 18.57 7.73
C LEU A 231 7.41 18.85 7.57
N VAL A 232 7.03 20.07 7.17
CA VAL A 232 5.63 20.43 6.93
C VAL A 232 5.07 19.61 5.78
N ALA A 233 5.79 19.46 4.67
CA ALA A 233 5.38 18.63 3.55
C ALA A 233 5.21 17.17 3.94
N PHE A 234 6.11 16.61 4.74
CA PHE A 234 6.00 15.25 5.27
C PHE A 234 4.76 15.07 6.15
N LEU A 235 4.49 16.00 7.07
CA LEU A 235 3.30 15.93 7.92
C LEU A 235 2.01 16.04 7.11
N LEU A 236 1.97 16.89 6.10
CA LEU A 236 0.83 17.00 5.18
C LEU A 236 0.66 15.72 4.35
N PHE A 237 1.74 15.17 3.83
CA PHE A 237 1.74 13.91 3.10
C PHE A 237 1.18 12.77 3.96
N PHE A 238 1.70 12.61 5.17
CA PHE A 238 1.29 11.55 6.08
C PHE A 238 -0.19 11.69 6.51
N THR A 239 -0.64 12.90 6.88
CA THR A 239 -2.04 13.12 7.28
C THR A 239 -3.00 12.92 6.11
N ALA A 240 -2.65 13.39 4.91
CA ALA A 240 -3.46 13.17 3.71
C ALA A 240 -3.50 11.68 3.31
N GLY A 241 -2.39 10.95 3.45
CA GLY A 241 -2.32 9.52 3.21
C GLY A 241 -3.23 8.72 4.15
N VAL A 242 -3.23 9.04 5.47
CA VAL A 242 -4.16 8.42 6.43
C VAL A 242 -5.62 8.72 6.05
N ALA A 243 -5.92 9.91 5.57
CA ALA A 243 -7.26 10.28 5.16
C ALA A 243 -7.70 9.60 3.85
N GLU A 244 -6.77 9.35 2.93
CA GLU A 244 -7.01 8.62 1.69
C GLU A 244 -7.31 7.14 1.94
N THR A 245 -6.71 6.54 2.98
CA THR A 245 -6.99 5.16 3.37
C THR A 245 -8.27 4.99 4.20
N ASN A 246 -9.10 6.03 4.36
CA ASN A 246 -10.35 6.03 5.12
C ASN A 246 -10.22 5.50 6.56
N ARG A 247 -9.05 5.68 7.20
CA ARG A 247 -8.80 5.21 8.57
C ARG A 247 -9.02 6.29 9.62
N ALA A 248 -9.28 5.87 10.83
CA ALA A 248 -9.42 6.79 11.95
C ALA A 248 -8.22 7.73 12.07
N PRO A 249 -8.42 9.05 12.23
CA PRO A 249 -9.67 9.73 12.57
C PRO A 249 -10.57 10.13 11.37
N PHE A 250 -10.24 9.75 10.14
CA PHE A 250 -10.94 10.13 8.90
C PHE A 250 -11.91 9.03 8.40
N ASP A 251 -12.49 8.25 9.30
CA ASP A 251 -13.39 7.13 9.01
C ASP A 251 -14.86 7.55 8.82
N PHE A 252 -15.08 8.66 8.09
CA PHE A 252 -16.43 9.13 7.77
C PHE A 252 -17.18 8.27 6.74
N PRO A 253 -16.52 7.60 5.81
CA PRO A 253 -17.18 6.78 4.78
C PRO A 253 -17.82 5.52 5.34
N GLU A 254 -17.20 4.90 6.32
CA GLU A 254 -17.70 3.68 6.95
C GLU A 254 -18.70 4.01 8.05
N ALA A 255 -18.41 5.00 8.88
CA ALA A 255 -19.22 5.57 9.95
C ALA A 255 -20.30 4.57 10.47
N GLU A 256 -19.85 3.49 11.13
CA GLU A 256 -20.70 2.36 11.55
C GLU A 256 -22.00 2.81 12.25
N GLN A 257 -21.92 3.95 12.94
CA GLN A 257 -23.07 4.51 13.67
C GLN A 257 -24.12 5.16 12.75
N GLU A 258 -23.75 5.57 11.53
CA GLU A 258 -24.62 6.27 10.59
C GLU A 258 -24.96 5.42 9.36
N LEU A 259 -23.99 4.71 8.80
CA LEU A 259 -24.08 4.05 7.49
C LEU A 259 -23.92 2.52 7.56
N VAL A 260 -23.89 1.95 8.75
CA VAL A 260 -23.72 0.52 9.05
C VAL A 260 -22.31 0.03 8.75
N ALA A 261 -21.89 0.04 7.47
CA ALA A 261 -20.55 -0.30 7.02
C ALA A 261 -20.21 0.40 5.68
N GLY A 262 -20.88 1.52 5.40
CA GLY A 262 -20.58 2.32 4.21
C GLY A 262 -20.76 1.56 2.89
N TYR A 263 -19.84 1.76 1.95
CA TYR A 263 -19.93 1.24 0.57
C TYR A 263 -19.89 -0.28 0.47
N HIS A 264 -19.31 -0.98 1.44
CA HIS A 264 -19.15 -2.45 1.43
C HIS A 264 -20.22 -3.18 2.26
N THR A 265 -21.26 -2.49 2.73
CA THR A 265 -22.34 -3.06 3.57
C THR A 265 -22.96 -4.33 2.99
N GLU A 266 -23.19 -4.37 1.68
CA GLU A 266 -23.83 -5.49 1.00
C GLU A 266 -22.85 -6.59 0.54
N TYR A 267 -21.54 -6.37 0.74
CA TYR A 267 -20.53 -7.33 0.33
C TYR A 267 -20.27 -8.38 1.40
N SER A 268 -20.05 -9.62 0.98
CA SER A 268 -19.75 -10.74 1.86
C SER A 268 -18.65 -11.64 1.29
N SER A 269 -18.14 -12.59 2.10
CA SER A 269 -17.16 -13.59 1.65
C SER A 269 -15.90 -12.98 1.01
N MET A 270 -15.45 -13.53 -0.10
CA MET A 270 -14.21 -13.10 -0.76
C MET A 270 -14.28 -11.69 -1.34
N ARG A 271 -15.44 -11.21 -1.78
CA ARG A 271 -15.59 -9.84 -2.29
C ARG A 271 -15.36 -8.80 -1.21
N PHE A 272 -15.87 -9.06 -0.01
CA PHE A 272 -15.58 -8.25 1.17
C PHE A 272 -14.07 -8.30 1.52
N ALA A 273 -13.48 -9.51 1.52
CA ALA A 273 -12.05 -9.67 1.76
C ALA A 273 -11.18 -8.87 0.78
N MET A 274 -11.59 -8.76 -0.49
CA MET A 274 -10.86 -7.99 -1.50
C MET A 274 -10.83 -6.50 -1.18
N PHE A 275 -11.92 -5.88 -0.72
CA PHE A 275 -11.91 -4.48 -0.29
C PHE A 275 -11.00 -4.27 0.90
N PHE A 276 -11.11 -5.08 1.94
CA PHE A 276 -10.22 -5.03 3.09
C PHE A 276 -8.75 -5.19 2.70
N MET A 277 -8.46 -6.16 1.84
CA MET A 277 -7.10 -6.36 1.34
C MET A 277 -6.57 -5.13 0.60
N ALA A 278 -7.39 -4.51 -0.27
CA ALA A 278 -7.02 -3.30 -0.99
C ALA A 278 -6.72 -2.15 -0.03
N GLU A 279 -7.54 -1.98 0.99
CA GLU A 279 -7.38 -0.95 2.01
C GLU A 279 -6.08 -1.13 2.81
N TYR A 280 -5.80 -2.34 3.30
CA TYR A 280 -4.54 -2.60 4.02
C TYR A 280 -3.31 -2.48 3.13
N ILE A 281 -3.39 -2.86 1.85
CA ILE A 281 -2.30 -2.65 0.90
C ILE A 281 -2.08 -1.14 0.68
N ASN A 282 -3.15 -0.34 0.54
CA ASN A 282 -3.04 1.11 0.44
C ASN A 282 -2.39 1.72 1.69
N MET A 283 -2.71 1.23 2.90
CA MET A 283 -2.01 1.65 4.11
C MET A 283 -0.50 1.35 4.08
N VAL A 284 -0.09 0.26 3.47
CA VAL A 284 1.33 -0.06 3.27
C VAL A 284 1.96 0.84 2.21
N THR A 285 1.18 1.34 1.25
CA THR A 285 1.66 2.25 0.19
C THR A 285 2.00 3.64 0.75
N VAL A 286 1.23 4.14 1.70
CA VAL A 286 1.44 5.41 2.41
C VAL A 286 2.63 5.32 3.37
#